data_faa59b17b6e649b9a8a5ce084534c538
#
_entry.id   faa59b17b6e649b9a8a5ce084534c538
#
_cell.length_a   1.000
_cell.length_b   1.000
_cell.length_c   1.000
_cell.angle_alpha   90.00
_cell.angle_beta   90.00
_cell.angle_gamma   90.00
#
_symmetry.space_group_name_H-M   'P 1'
#
loop_
_entity.id
_entity.type
_entity.pdbx_description
1 polymer ?
#
loop_
_entity_poly.entity_id
_entity_poly.type
_entity_poly.pdbx_seq_one_letter_code
_entity_poly.pdbx_strand_id
1 'polypeptide(L)'
;SPADLAGIPAGAIILEVDGEEFVYSDSYDVTYSWDPGSLVTVTYVTEGGESHHSSPMRWGVYVSKTVDGEAAETSGIISGSYIVSIDGNKFYTSGAFSNFMSTTRGEQTVSVDYIDPYGSYVTTTLVLGSNGSIGYLGVYTDLSGMNLITPKDLLDYASNPFYGSKDILTAGQGLLGYLAHPFSGFDPVPESVQWWYGDQSGLFWMAVTLLYWIFWINILLGISNALPAFPFDGGYVFLGWVDRVLEKMGQKDEEARAKKANEIAGNVSTLMLFLYVLIIIVAIL
;
A
#
# COMPACT_ATOMS: atom_id res chain seq x y z
N SER A 1 -10.36 0.69 -14.97
CA SER A 1 -10.79 -0.50 -14.19
C SER A 1 -12.18 -0.98 -14.60
N PRO A 2 -12.62 -2.19 -14.21
CA PRO A 2 -14.00 -2.64 -14.43
C PRO A 2 -15.04 -1.69 -13.83
N ALA A 3 -14.79 -1.12 -12.66
CA ALA A 3 -15.66 -0.16 -12.01
C ALA A 3 -15.80 1.15 -12.80
N ASP A 4 -14.69 1.67 -13.34
CA ASP A 4 -14.74 2.88 -14.20
C ASP A 4 -15.58 2.64 -15.45
N LEU A 5 -15.42 1.46 -16.08
CA LEU A 5 -16.22 1.08 -17.25
C LEU A 5 -17.71 0.93 -16.91
N ALA A 6 -18.04 0.55 -15.69
CA ALA A 6 -19.41 0.48 -15.18
C ALA A 6 -19.98 1.84 -14.77
N GLY A 7 -19.19 2.91 -14.79
CA GLY A 7 -19.61 4.27 -14.45
C GLY A 7 -19.50 4.63 -12.98
N ILE A 8 -18.76 3.86 -12.17
CA ILE A 8 -18.53 4.17 -10.74
C ILE A 8 -17.30 5.08 -10.65
N PRO A 9 -17.46 6.36 -10.28
CA PRO A 9 -16.35 7.29 -10.18
C PRO A 9 -15.53 7.06 -8.91
N ALA A 10 -14.27 7.52 -8.93
CA ALA A 10 -13.45 7.57 -7.73
C ALA A 10 -14.13 8.43 -6.65
N GLY A 11 -14.06 7.97 -5.39
CA GLY A 11 -14.70 8.64 -4.26
C GLY A 11 -16.20 8.33 -4.08
N ALA A 12 -16.80 7.49 -4.93
CA ALA A 12 -18.16 7.01 -4.71
C ALA A 12 -18.26 6.14 -3.45
N ILE A 13 -19.36 6.26 -2.72
CA ILE A 13 -19.69 5.39 -1.58
C ILE A 13 -20.63 4.29 -2.08
N ILE A 14 -20.19 3.04 -1.98
CA ILE A 14 -21.01 1.88 -2.33
C ILE A 14 -22.02 1.62 -1.22
N LEU A 15 -23.29 1.50 -1.59
CA LEU A 15 -24.38 1.22 -0.67
C LEU A 15 -24.88 -0.21 -0.81
N GLU A 16 -25.19 -0.63 -2.04
CA GLU A 16 -25.80 -1.92 -2.31
C GLU A 16 -25.18 -2.57 -3.55
N VAL A 17 -25.24 -3.90 -3.58
CA VAL A 17 -24.91 -4.72 -4.74
C VAL A 17 -26.10 -5.62 -5.03
N ASP A 18 -26.72 -5.49 -6.22
CA ASP A 18 -27.98 -6.14 -6.62
C ASP A 18 -29.13 -5.92 -5.62
N GLY A 19 -29.20 -4.72 -5.02
CA GLY A 19 -30.24 -4.35 -4.06
C GLY A 19 -30.06 -4.92 -2.65
N GLU A 20 -28.93 -5.56 -2.37
CA GLU A 20 -28.54 -6.06 -1.06
C GLU A 20 -27.46 -5.15 -0.46
N GLU A 21 -27.63 -4.73 0.79
CA GLU A 21 -26.67 -3.87 1.48
C GLU A 21 -25.27 -4.50 1.47
N PHE A 22 -24.29 -3.77 0.95
CA PHE A 22 -22.92 -4.24 0.88
C PHE A 22 -22.11 -3.75 2.07
N VAL A 23 -21.61 -4.69 2.87
CA VAL A 23 -20.68 -4.42 3.96
C VAL A 23 -19.34 -5.05 3.64
N TYR A 24 -18.29 -4.22 3.50
CA TYR A 24 -16.94 -4.74 3.30
C TYR A 24 -16.50 -5.56 4.51
N SER A 25 -16.08 -6.80 4.25
CA SER A 25 -15.62 -7.71 5.29
C SER A 25 -14.39 -8.49 4.82
N ASP A 26 -13.43 -8.68 5.70
CA ASP A 26 -12.28 -9.57 5.50
C ASP A 26 -12.61 -11.03 5.84
N SER A 27 -13.82 -11.33 6.34
CA SER A 27 -14.27 -12.68 6.60
C SER A 27 -14.76 -13.34 5.32
N TYR A 28 -14.29 -14.56 5.05
CA TYR A 28 -14.77 -15.40 3.96
C TYR A 28 -16.03 -16.22 4.34
N ASP A 29 -16.52 -16.09 5.57
CA ASP A 29 -17.79 -16.67 6.01
C ASP A 29 -19.02 -15.82 5.66
N VAL A 30 -18.80 -14.57 5.21
CA VAL A 30 -19.88 -13.68 4.75
C VAL A 30 -20.37 -14.18 3.39
N THR A 31 -21.69 -14.31 3.27
CA THR A 31 -22.37 -14.74 2.04
C THR A 31 -23.44 -13.74 1.64
N TYR A 32 -23.66 -13.61 0.34
CA TYR A 32 -24.71 -12.81 -0.27
C TYR A 32 -25.63 -13.70 -1.10
N SER A 33 -26.76 -13.16 -1.56
CA SER A 33 -27.71 -13.87 -2.42
C SER A 33 -27.19 -14.10 -3.85
N TRP A 34 -26.15 -13.36 -4.23
CA TRP A 34 -25.45 -13.46 -5.52
C TRP A 34 -24.07 -14.13 -5.34
N ASP A 35 -23.59 -14.75 -6.39
CA ASP A 35 -22.30 -15.46 -6.36
C ASP A 35 -21.13 -14.53 -6.76
N PRO A 36 -19.92 -14.72 -6.20
CA PRO A 36 -18.72 -14.03 -6.68
C PRO A 36 -18.52 -14.29 -8.18
N GLY A 37 -18.15 -13.24 -8.91
CA GLY A 37 -18.00 -13.30 -10.35
C GLY A 37 -19.29 -13.10 -11.14
N SER A 38 -20.46 -12.99 -10.47
CA SER A 38 -21.72 -12.65 -11.15
C SER A 38 -21.69 -11.23 -11.73
N LEU A 39 -22.54 -11.01 -12.74
CA LEU A 39 -22.87 -9.66 -13.19
C LEU A 39 -23.90 -9.08 -12.25
N VAL A 40 -23.56 -7.94 -11.65
CA VAL A 40 -24.38 -7.24 -10.67
C VAL A 40 -24.53 -5.76 -11.04
N THR A 41 -25.54 -5.11 -10.47
CA THR A 41 -25.69 -3.66 -10.51
C THR A 41 -25.33 -3.08 -9.12
N VAL A 42 -24.47 -2.08 -9.10
CA VAL A 42 -24.00 -1.44 -7.87
C VAL A 42 -24.75 -0.14 -7.67
N THR A 43 -25.35 0.03 -6.49
CA THR A 43 -25.93 1.30 -6.04
C THR A 43 -24.87 2.07 -5.26
N TYR A 44 -24.59 3.28 -5.66
CA TYR A 44 -23.57 4.12 -5.05
C TYR A 44 -24.03 5.58 -4.94
N VAL A 45 -23.37 6.33 -4.04
CA VAL A 45 -23.60 7.76 -3.85
C VAL A 45 -22.33 8.53 -4.20
N THR A 46 -22.52 9.69 -4.83
CA THR A 46 -21.46 10.65 -5.16
C THR A 46 -21.63 11.95 -4.37
N GLU A 47 -20.75 12.91 -4.60
CA GLU A 47 -20.89 14.27 -4.10
C GLU A 47 -22.28 14.84 -4.44
N GLY A 48 -22.95 15.41 -3.43
CA GLY A 48 -24.34 15.87 -3.56
C GLY A 48 -25.38 14.91 -2.97
N GLY A 49 -24.99 13.68 -2.61
CA GLY A 49 -25.84 12.72 -1.91
C GLY A 49 -26.88 12.01 -2.81
N GLU A 50 -26.78 12.19 -4.12
CA GLU A 50 -27.65 11.49 -5.07
C GLU A 50 -27.20 10.02 -5.24
N SER A 51 -28.19 9.12 -5.24
CA SER A 51 -27.96 7.69 -5.47
C SER A 51 -27.97 7.40 -6.96
N HIS A 52 -27.00 6.64 -7.40
CA HIS A 52 -26.79 6.22 -8.78
C HIS A 52 -26.70 4.70 -8.88
N HIS A 53 -26.92 4.17 -10.08
CA HIS A 53 -26.73 2.76 -10.39
C HIS A 53 -25.67 2.61 -11.47
N SER A 54 -24.77 1.64 -11.28
CA SER A 54 -23.77 1.29 -12.28
C SER A 54 -24.39 0.58 -13.49
N SER A 55 -23.69 0.55 -14.60
CA SER A 55 -23.93 -0.49 -15.60
C SER A 55 -23.63 -1.88 -14.99
N PRO A 56 -24.22 -2.97 -15.51
CA PRO A 56 -23.89 -4.30 -15.05
C PRO A 56 -22.39 -4.58 -15.14
N MET A 57 -21.79 -5.03 -14.02
CA MET A 57 -20.36 -5.33 -13.91
C MET A 57 -20.14 -6.63 -13.15
N ARG A 58 -19.01 -7.30 -13.38
CA ARG A 58 -18.65 -8.44 -12.53
C ARG A 58 -18.18 -7.98 -11.16
N TRP A 59 -18.68 -8.65 -10.13
CA TRP A 59 -18.30 -8.38 -8.75
C TRP A 59 -17.48 -9.52 -8.18
N GLY A 60 -16.38 -9.22 -7.54
CA GLY A 60 -15.54 -10.19 -6.86
C GLY A 60 -14.06 -9.86 -6.88
N VAL A 61 -13.25 -10.84 -6.56
CA VAL A 61 -11.79 -10.75 -6.49
C VAL A 61 -11.22 -10.69 -7.90
N TYR A 62 -10.95 -9.49 -8.37
CA TYR A 62 -10.40 -9.22 -9.70
C TYR A 62 -8.87 -9.34 -9.69
N VAL A 63 -8.32 -10.08 -10.62
CA VAL A 63 -6.88 -10.22 -10.83
C VAL A 63 -6.39 -9.07 -11.70
N SER A 64 -5.80 -8.05 -11.08
CA SER A 64 -5.26 -6.90 -11.80
C SER A 64 -3.92 -7.21 -12.49
N LYS A 65 -3.12 -8.10 -11.88
CA LYS A 65 -1.83 -8.54 -12.42
C LYS A 65 -1.47 -9.94 -11.90
N THR A 66 -0.78 -10.73 -12.71
CA THR A 66 -0.11 -11.98 -12.31
C THR A 66 1.39 -11.78 -12.19
N VAL A 67 2.03 -12.63 -11.40
CA VAL A 67 3.49 -12.69 -11.29
C VAL A 67 4.00 -13.79 -12.22
N ASP A 68 4.94 -13.45 -13.08
CA ASP A 68 5.48 -14.35 -14.10
C ASP A 68 6.09 -15.61 -13.48
N GLY A 69 5.70 -16.78 -14.01
CA GLY A 69 6.17 -18.09 -13.57
C GLY A 69 5.53 -18.64 -12.30
N GLU A 70 4.66 -17.87 -11.63
CA GLU A 70 3.98 -18.30 -10.42
C GLU A 70 2.73 -19.16 -10.70
N ALA A 71 2.13 -19.72 -9.64
CA ALA A 71 1.08 -20.72 -9.70
C ALA A 71 -0.16 -20.28 -10.52
N ALA A 72 -0.58 -19.03 -10.39
CA ALA A 72 -1.72 -18.49 -11.13
C ALA A 72 -1.46 -18.50 -12.64
N GLU A 73 -0.36 -17.85 -13.08
CA GLU A 73 -0.05 -17.72 -14.49
C GLU A 73 0.14 -19.08 -15.17
N THR A 74 0.90 -19.98 -14.54
CA THR A 74 1.17 -21.33 -15.07
C THR A 74 -0.07 -22.20 -15.16
N SER A 75 -1.13 -21.84 -14.42
CA SER A 75 -2.42 -22.56 -14.39
C SER A 75 -3.52 -21.88 -15.22
N GLY A 76 -3.16 -20.81 -15.98
CA GLY A 76 -4.07 -20.12 -16.88
C GLY A 76 -4.91 -19.01 -16.23
N ILE A 77 -4.67 -18.68 -14.97
CA ILE A 77 -5.27 -17.51 -14.31
C ILE A 77 -4.43 -16.29 -14.73
N ILE A 78 -5.01 -15.39 -15.49
CA ILE A 78 -4.32 -14.22 -16.04
C ILE A 78 -4.98 -12.91 -15.58
N SER A 79 -4.31 -11.79 -15.82
CA SER A 79 -4.90 -10.46 -15.58
C SER A 79 -6.27 -10.33 -16.29
N GLY A 80 -7.24 -9.77 -15.59
CA GLY A 80 -8.63 -9.69 -16.05
C GLY A 80 -9.53 -10.84 -15.57
N SER A 81 -8.97 -11.89 -14.96
CA SER A 81 -9.75 -12.98 -14.34
C SER A 81 -10.40 -12.54 -13.02
N TYR A 82 -11.45 -13.25 -12.62
CA TYR A 82 -12.10 -13.10 -11.31
C TYR A 82 -12.02 -14.43 -10.55
N ILE A 83 -11.39 -14.43 -9.39
CA ILE A 83 -11.35 -15.60 -8.51
C ILE A 83 -12.71 -15.72 -7.82
N VAL A 84 -13.36 -16.87 -7.99
CA VAL A 84 -14.69 -17.15 -7.42
C VAL A 84 -14.54 -17.89 -6.10
N SER A 85 -13.77 -18.99 -6.09
CA SER A 85 -13.56 -19.79 -4.91
C SER A 85 -12.19 -20.50 -4.92
N ILE A 86 -11.71 -20.89 -3.73
CA ILE A 86 -10.60 -21.83 -3.56
C ILE A 86 -11.05 -22.91 -2.58
N ASP A 87 -10.94 -24.19 -3.00
CA ASP A 87 -11.40 -25.35 -2.23
C ASP A 87 -12.87 -25.21 -1.76
N GLY A 88 -13.72 -24.56 -2.60
CA GLY A 88 -15.12 -24.28 -2.33
C GLY A 88 -15.41 -23.08 -1.43
N ASN A 89 -14.38 -22.40 -0.89
CA ASN A 89 -14.55 -21.16 -0.14
C ASN A 89 -14.72 -20.00 -1.11
N LYS A 90 -15.87 -19.33 -1.09
CA LYS A 90 -16.22 -18.20 -1.96
C LYS A 90 -15.68 -16.89 -1.39
N PHE A 91 -15.24 -15.98 -2.28
CA PHE A 91 -14.68 -14.70 -1.88
C PHE A 91 -15.45 -13.52 -2.50
N TYR A 92 -16.13 -12.79 -1.65
CA TYR A 92 -16.90 -11.60 -2.05
C TYR A 92 -16.07 -10.32 -1.99
N THR A 93 -14.92 -10.35 -1.31
CA THR A 93 -13.98 -9.22 -1.19
C THR A 93 -12.53 -9.68 -1.34
N SER A 94 -11.65 -8.78 -1.75
CA SER A 94 -10.20 -9.05 -1.81
C SER A 94 -9.60 -9.26 -0.42
N GLY A 95 -10.16 -8.65 0.63
CA GLY A 95 -9.75 -8.88 2.01
C GLY A 95 -10.06 -10.30 2.48
N ALA A 96 -11.27 -10.82 2.18
CA ALA A 96 -11.64 -12.19 2.47
C ALA A 96 -10.73 -13.21 1.77
N PHE A 97 -10.39 -12.96 0.51
CA PHE A 97 -9.41 -13.76 -0.24
C PHE A 97 -8.02 -13.72 0.42
N SER A 98 -7.50 -12.54 0.74
CA SER A 98 -6.20 -12.40 1.40
C SER A 98 -6.16 -13.09 2.77
N ASN A 99 -7.23 -12.97 3.54
CA ASN A 99 -7.35 -13.64 4.84
C ASN A 99 -7.33 -15.16 4.69
N PHE A 100 -8.10 -15.71 3.74
CA PHE A 100 -8.06 -17.14 3.43
C PHE A 100 -6.65 -17.59 3.00
N MET A 101 -6.01 -16.88 2.08
CA MET A 101 -4.65 -17.21 1.62
C MET A 101 -3.65 -17.26 2.77
N SER A 102 -3.80 -16.41 3.80
CA SER A 102 -2.93 -16.42 4.98
C SER A 102 -3.03 -17.71 5.81
N THR A 103 -4.07 -18.50 5.64
CA THR A 103 -4.26 -19.81 6.31
C THR A 103 -3.68 -20.96 5.51
N THR A 104 -3.33 -20.76 4.23
CA THR A 104 -2.78 -21.79 3.35
C THR A 104 -1.27 -21.97 3.58
N ARG A 105 -0.70 -23.01 2.98
CA ARG A 105 0.74 -23.32 3.08
C ARG A 105 1.36 -23.39 1.69
N GLY A 106 2.65 -23.09 1.61
CA GLY A 106 3.43 -23.36 0.41
C GLY A 106 3.36 -24.84 0.02
N GLU A 107 3.37 -25.13 -1.28
CA GLU A 107 3.24 -26.46 -1.87
C GLU A 107 1.89 -27.15 -1.62
N GLN A 108 0.90 -26.44 -1.05
CA GLN A 108 -0.45 -26.95 -0.92
C GLN A 108 -1.12 -27.05 -2.30
N THR A 109 -1.72 -28.20 -2.61
CA THR A 109 -2.56 -28.34 -3.79
C THR A 109 -3.96 -27.83 -3.47
N VAL A 110 -4.47 -26.94 -4.33
CA VAL A 110 -5.80 -26.33 -4.18
C VAL A 110 -6.57 -26.40 -5.50
N SER A 111 -7.90 -26.43 -5.39
CA SER A 111 -8.82 -26.27 -6.54
C SER A 111 -9.28 -24.83 -6.58
N VAL A 112 -9.08 -24.15 -7.72
CA VAL A 112 -9.46 -22.75 -7.91
C VAL A 112 -10.55 -22.67 -8.97
N ASP A 113 -11.67 -22.07 -8.61
CA ASP A 113 -12.72 -21.67 -9.54
C ASP A 113 -12.53 -20.19 -9.88
N TYR A 114 -12.50 -19.87 -11.16
CA TYR A 114 -12.38 -18.50 -11.61
C TYR A 114 -13.15 -18.26 -12.91
N ILE A 115 -13.40 -16.99 -13.21
CA ILE A 115 -13.94 -16.57 -14.50
C ILE A 115 -12.80 -15.92 -15.25
N ASP A 116 -12.53 -16.40 -16.46
CA ASP A 116 -11.50 -15.87 -17.33
C ASP A 116 -11.88 -14.46 -17.88
N PRO A 117 -10.96 -13.71 -18.50
CA PRO A 117 -11.26 -12.39 -19.06
C PRO A 117 -12.31 -12.42 -20.19
N TYR A 118 -12.58 -13.61 -20.75
CA TYR A 118 -13.56 -13.81 -21.81
C TYR A 118 -14.95 -14.17 -21.28
N GLY A 119 -15.06 -14.36 -19.94
CA GLY A 119 -16.31 -14.66 -19.26
C GLY A 119 -16.60 -16.14 -19.07
N SER A 120 -15.65 -17.04 -19.39
CA SER A 120 -15.81 -18.47 -19.20
C SER A 120 -15.52 -18.85 -17.73
N TYR A 121 -16.38 -19.67 -17.14
CA TYR A 121 -16.14 -20.27 -15.83
C TYR A 121 -15.18 -21.46 -15.96
N VAL A 122 -14.10 -21.43 -15.22
CA VAL A 122 -13.01 -22.41 -15.29
C VAL A 122 -12.70 -22.92 -13.88
N THR A 123 -12.53 -24.23 -13.75
CA THR A 123 -11.98 -24.88 -12.56
C THR A 123 -10.59 -25.42 -12.90
N THR A 124 -9.59 -25.06 -12.11
CA THR A 124 -8.23 -25.61 -12.26
C THR A 124 -7.71 -26.10 -10.92
N THR A 125 -6.85 -27.11 -10.95
CA THR A 125 -6.11 -27.57 -9.77
C THR A 125 -4.65 -27.16 -9.93
N LEU A 126 -4.11 -26.50 -8.91
CA LEU A 126 -2.74 -26.00 -8.93
C LEU A 126 -2.04 -26.21 -7.58
N VAL A 127 -0.72 -26.11 -7.59
CA VAL A 127 0.10 -26.14 -6.39
C VAL A 127 0.54 -24.72 -6.08
N LEU A 128 0.22 -24.25 -4.88
CA LEU A 128 0.60 -22.91 -4.43
C LEU A 128 2.12 -22.79 -4.32
N GLY A 129 2.67 -21.67 -4.77
CA GLY A 129 4.02 -21.27 -4.43
C GLY A 129 4.18 -20.96 -2.95
N SER A 130 5.36 -20.55 -2.53
CA SER A 130 5.67 -20.22 -1.13
C SER A 130 6.08 -18.77 -0.97
N ASN A 131 5.43 -18.08 -0.03
CA ASN A 131 5.92 -16.81 0.49
C ASN A 131 6.19 -16.98 2.00
N GLY A 132 7.43 -17.30 2.35
CA GLY A 132 7.77 -17.80 3.68
C GLY A 132 7.12 -19.16 3.95
N SER A 133 6.23 -19.25 4.95
CA SER A 133 5.45 -20.46 5.29
C SER A 133 4.04 -20.48 4.70
N ILE A 134 3.60 -19.37 4.09
CA ILE A 134 2.23 -19.17 3.58
C ILE A 134 2.19 -19.53 2.09
N GLY A 135 1.05 -20.10 1.66
CA GLY A 135 0.81 -20.39 0.26
C GLY A 135 0.70 -19.10 -0.57
N TYR A 136 1.26 -19.14 -1.77
CA TYR A 136 1.32 -17.99 -2.66
C TYR A 136 0.75 -18.34 -4.04
N LEU A 137 -0.29 -17.62 -4.44
CA LEU A 137 -0.93 -17.83 -5.74
C LEU A 137 -0.22 -17.06 -6.87
N GLY A 138 0.44 -15.95 -6.54
CA GLY A 138 1.14 -15.13 -7.52
C GLY A 138 0.22 -14.15 -8.25
N VAL A 139 -0.73 -13.54 -7.54
CA VAL A 139 -1.67 -12.56 -8.09
C VAL A 139 -1.67 -11.26 -7.28
N TYR A 140 -1.91 -10.16 -7.96
CA TYR A 140 -2.35 -8.90 -7.37
C TYR A 140 -3.85 -8.78 -7.57
N THR A 141 -4.58 -8.54 -6.49
CA THR A 141 -6.04 -8.52 -6.51
C THR A 141 -6.60 -7.24 -5.93
N ASP A 142 -7.73 -6.83 -6.46
CA ASP A 142 -8.59 -5.78 -5.94
C ASP A 142 -10.06 -6.23 -6.00
N LEU A 143 -10.99 -5.43 -5.51
CA LEU A 143 -12.41 -5.74 -5.59
C LEU A 143 -12.99 -5.12 -6.86
N SER A 144 -13.19 -5.93 -7.90
CA SER A 144 -13.80 -5.50 -9.16
C SER A 144 -13.13 -4.28 -9.80
N GLY A 145 -11.82 -4.13 -9.61
CA GLY A 145 -11.04 -2.99 -10.08
C GLY A 145 -11.12 -1.76 -9.18
N MET A 146 -11.60 -1.92 -7.94
CA MET A 146 -11.73 -0.87 -6.94
C MET A 146 -10.81 -1.15 -5.74
N ASN A 147 -10.20 -0.08 -5.22
CA ASN A 147 -9.59 -0.10 -3.91
C ASN A 147 -10.59 0.53 -2.92
N LEU A 148 -11.22 -0.31 -2.10
CA LEU A 148 -12.18 0.16 -1.10
C LEU A 148 -11.43 0.61 0.16
N ILE A 149 -11.68 1.84 0.57
CA ILE A 149 -11.14 2.44 1.79
C ILE A 149 -12.26 3.12 2.56
N THR A 150 -12.17 3.11 3.88
CA THR A 150 -13.05 3.94 4.70
C THR A 150 -12.39 5.30 4.98
N PRO A 151 -13.18 6.35 5.33
CA PRO A 151 -12.61 7.61 5.79
C PRO A 151 -11.64 7.42 6.97
N LYS A 152 -11.92 6.44 7.84
CA LYS A 152 -11.05 6.10 8.96
C LYS A 152 -9.72 5.50 8.49
N ASP A 153 -9.74 4.56 7.53
CA ASP A 153 -8.51 3.94 7.00
C ASP A 153 -7.61 5.00 6.37
N LEU A 154 -8.19 5.95 5.65
CA LEU A 154 -7.44 7.07 5.07
C LEU A 154 -6.74 7.89 6.16
N LEU A 155 -7.43 8.20 7.26
CA LEU A 155 -6.85 8.95 8.38
C LEU A 155 -5.80 8.12 9.13
N ASP A 156 -6.07 6.84 9.38
CA ASP A 156 -5.14 5.93 10.05
C ASP A 156 -3.86 5.78 9.23
N TYR A 157 -3.96 5.61 7.92
CA TYR A 157 -2.81 5.56 7.02
C TYR A 157 -2.02 6.88 7.00
N ALA A 158 -2.71 8.03 6.93
CA ALA A 158 -2.07 9.34 6.93
C ALA A 158 -1.38 9.69 8.26
N SER A 159 -1.88 9.14 9.38
CA SER A 159 -1.37 9.46 10.73
C SER A 159 -0.38 8.44 11.29
N ASN A 160 -0.33 7.22 10.74
CA ASN A 160 0.46 6.13 11.27
C ASN A 160 1.36 5.48 10.22
N PRO A 161 2.69 5.77 10.23
CA PRO A 161 3.64 5.16 9.29
C PRO A 161 3.77 3.63 9.42
N PHE A 162 3.22 3.05 10.47
CA PHE A 162 3.24 1.61 10.74
C PHE A 162 1.88 0.94 10.52
N TYR A 163 0.92 1.66 9.92
CA TYR A 163 -0.39 1.11 9.64
C TYR A 163 -0.31 -0.16 8.79
N GLY A 164 -0.97 -1.22 9.24
CA GLY A 164 -0.95 -2.53 8.56
C GLY A 164 0.34 -3.35 8.74
N SER A 165 1.35 -2.84 9.46
CA SER A 165 2.61 -3.56 9.68
C SER A 165 2.41 -4.75 10.63
N LYS A 166 2.93 -5.92 10.23
CA LYS A 166 2.83 -7.17 11.01
C LYS A 166 4.17 -7.57 11.64
N ASP A 167 5.28 -7.05 11.14
CA ASP A 167 6.64 -7.35 11.56
C ASP A 167 7.59 -6.17 11.32
N ILE A 168 8.86 -6.33 11.73
CA ILE A 168 9.90 -5.30 11.60
C ILE A 168 10.19 -4.92 10.14
N LEU A 169 10.10 -5.88 9.21
CA LEU A 169 10.38 -5.63 7.80
C LEU A 169 9.26 -4.80 7.17
N THR A 170 8.02 -5.21 7.38
CA THR A 170 6.83 -4.48 6.89
C THR A 170 6.70 -3.12 7.57
N ALA A 171 7.08 -2.98 8.85
CA ALA A 171 7.16 -1.69 9.51
C ALA A 171 8.22 -0.77 8.88
N GLY A 172 9.38 -1.32 8.50
CA GLY A 172 10.42 -0.58 7.77
C GLY A 172 9.96 -0.13 6.39
N GLN A 173 9.29 -1.00 5.64
CA GLN A 173 8.72 -0.67 4.33
C GLN A 173 7.61 0.39 4.45
N GLY A 174 6.72 0.26 5.44
CA GLY A 174 5.68 1.23 5.73
C GLY A 174 6.24 2.61 6.06
N LEU A 175 7.27 2.67 6.91
CA LEU A 175 7.97 3.92 7.23
C LEU A 175 8.62 4.55 6.00
N LEU A 176 9.31 3.78 5.17
CA LEU A 176 9.93 4.29 3.94
C LEU A 176 8.88 4.81 2.95
N GLY A 177 7.78 4.07 2.75
CA GLY A 177 6.66 4.50 1.93
C GLY A 177 6.03 5.79 2.47
N TYR A 178 5.83 5.87 3.78
CA TYR A 178 5.32 7.07 4.44
C TYR A 178 6.22 8.29 4.22
N LEU A 179 7.54 8.14 4.36
CA LEU A 179 8.51 9.21 4.12
C LEU A 179 8.64 9.60 2.64
N ALA A 180 8.28 8.70 1.73
CA ALA A 180 8.27 8.97 0.28
C ALA A 180 7.02 9.71 -0.21
N HIS A 181 5.93 9.76 0.58
CA HIS A 181 4.65 10.38 0.21
C HIS A 181 4.76 11.79 -0.39
N PRO A 182 5.53 12.73 0.19
CA PRO A 182 5.64 14.09 -0.37
C PRO A 182 6.25 14.12 -1.77
N PHE A 183 7.06 13.11 -2.11
CA PHE A 183 7.74 13.01 -3.40
C PHE A 183 6.87 12.32 -4.47
N SER A 184 5.81 11.63 -4.08
CA SER A 184 4.86 10.99 -5.00
C SER A 184 3.68 11.90 -5.40
N GLY A 185 3.69 13.16 -4.99
CA GLY A 185 2.62 14.12 -5.28
C GLY A 185 1.33 13.85 -4.52
N PHE A 186 1.44 13.23 -3.35
CA PHE A 186 0.30 12.89 -2.51
C PHE A 186 -0.38 14.15 -1.95
N ASP A 187 -1.66 14.28 -2.20
CA ASP A 187 -2.52 15.25 -1.54
C ASP A 187 -3.04 14.66 -0.23
N PRO A 188 -3.11 15.45 0.87
CA PRO A 188 -3.55 14.95 2.19
C PRO A 188 -4.94 14.32 2.13
N VAL A 189 -5.83 14.90 1.35
CA VAL A 189 -7.18 14.37 1.06
C VAL A 189 -7.46 14.65 -0.42
N PRO A 190 -7.50 13.61 -1.27
CA PRO A 190 -7.83 13.75 -2.68
C PRO A 190 -9.17 14.48 -2.88
N GLU A 191 -9.26 15.35 -3.88
CA GLU A 191 -10.46 16.15 -4.15
C GLU A 191 -11.71 15.29 -4.30
N SER A 192 -11.57 14.12 -4.93
CA SER A 192 -12.65 13.15 -5.14
C SER A 192 -13.31 12.61 -3.86
N VAL A 193 -12.66 12.73 -2.71
CA VAL A 193 -13.16 12.26 -1.41
C VAL A 193 -13.32 13.36 -0.36
N GLN A 194 -13.05 14.61 -0.72
CA GLN A 194 -13.21 15.73 0.22
C GLN A 194 -14.65 15.85 0.74
N TRP A 195 -15.62 15.56 -0.10
CA TRP A 195 -17.03 15.60 0.25
C TRP A 195 -17.43 14.60 1.37
N TRP A 196 -16.65 13.54 1.61
CA TRP A 196 -16.87 12.61 2.72
C TRP A 196 -16.81 13.29 4.09
N TYR A 197 -16.10 14.42 4.17
CA TYR A 197 -15.90 15.19 5.40
C TYR A 197 -16.90 16.36 5.54
N GLY A 198 -17.95 16.38 4.74
CA GLY A 198 -18.97 17.41 4.71
C GLY A 198 -18.61 18.60 3.83
N ASP A 199 -19.53 19.56 3.75
CA ASP A 199 -19.36 20.78 2.94
C ASP A 199 -18.40 21.75 3.64
N GLN A 200 -17.10 21.57 3.40
CA GLN A 200 -16.04 22.41 3.93
C GLN A 200 -15.64 23.49 2.92
N SER A 201 -15.35 24.70 3.43
CA SER A 201 -14.94 25.81 2.57
C SER A 201 -13.57 25.54 1.92
N GLY A 202 -13.31 26.18 0.76
CA GLY A 202 -12.00 26.11 0.11
C GLY A 202 -10.85 26.61 0.99
N LEU A 203 -11.13 27.57 1.92
CA LEU A 203 -10.14 28.01 2.91
C LEU A 203 -9.78 26.90 3.90
N PHE A 204 -10.73 26.05 4.27
CA PHE A 204 -10.45 24.89 5.13
C PHE A 204 -9.48 23.93 4.45
N TRP A 205 -9.74 23.55 3.21
CA TRP A 205 -8.87 22.63 2.46
C TRP A 205 -7.50 23.25 2.19
N MET A 206 -7.42 24.54 1.90
CA MET A 206 -6.14 25.24 1.78
C MET A 206 -5.34 25.20 3.09
N ALA A 207 -6.00 25.37 4.24
CA ALA A 207 -5.33 25.26 5.55
C ALA A 207 -4.87 23.82 5.83
N VAL A 208 -5.66 22.80 5.48
CA VAL A 208 -5.27 21.38 5.60
C VAL A 208 -4.03 21.09 4.77
N THR A 209 -4.00 21.49 3.51
CA THR A 209 -2.84 21.32 2.62
C THR A 209 -1.62 22.07 3.13
N LEU A 210 -1.77 23.30 3.63
CA LEU A 210 -0.67 24.06 4.22
C LEU A 210 -0.08 23.38 5.44
N LEU A 211 -0.93 22.90 6.37
CA LEU A 211 -0.49 22.17 7.57
C LEU A 211 0.21 20.87 7.22
N TYR A 212 -0.27 20.15 6.22
CA TYR A 212 0.36 18.95 5.69
C TYR A 212 1.79 19.22 5.21
N TRP A 213 1.98 20.26 4.38
CA TRP A 213 3.31 20.60 3.88
C TRP A 213 4.24 21.14 4.97
N ILE A 214 3.72 21.93 5.92
CA ILE A 214 4.50 22.35 7.10
C ILE A 214 4.99 21.14 7.88
N PHE A 215 4.11 20.15 8.13
CA PHE A 215 4.47 18.91 8.82
C PHE A 215 5.59 18.16 8.08
N TRP A 216 5.44 17.94 6.79
CA TRP A 216 6.44 17.21 5.99
C TRP A 216 7.77 17.93 5.89
N ILE A 217 7.77 19.25 5.69
CA ILE A 217 9.00 20.04 5.64
C ILE A 217 9.75 19.93 6.97
N ASN A 218 9.06 20.00 8.10
CA ASN A 218 9.68 19.84 9.42
C ASN A 218 10.28 18.46 9.63
N ILE A 219 9.55 17.38 9.23
CA ILE A 219 10.06 16.01 9.32
C ILE A 219 11.30 15.84 8.44
N LEU A 220 11.22 16.23 7.18
CA LEU A 220 12.33 16.09 6.24
C LEU A 220 13.55 16.89 6.69
N LEU A 221 13.35 18.11 7.21
CA LEU A 221 14.42 18.92 7.77
C LEU A 221 15.03 18.26 9.02
N GLY A 222 14.20 17.73 9.91
CA GLY A 222 14.65 17.02 11.11
C GLY A 222 15.48 15.77 10.76
N ILE A 223 15.01 14.95 9.82
CA ILE A 223 15.73 13.76 9.33
C ILE A 223 17.04 14.17 8.68
N SER A 224 17.01 15.17 7.79
CA SER A 224 18.22 15.66 7.11
C SER A 224 19.26 16.15 8.12
N ASN A 225 18.84 16.91 9.14
CA ASN A 225 19.73 17.39 10.18
C ASN A 225 20.26 16.28 11.10
N ALA A 226 19.56 15.16 11.22
CA ALA A 226 20.03 14.01 12.00
C ALA A 226 21.03 13.11 11.24
N LEU A 227 21.16 13.28 9.91
CA LEU A 227 22.11 12.50 9.12
C LEU A 227 23.56 12.77 9.57
N PRO A 228 24.39 11.71 9.71
CA PRO A 228 25.81 11.86 10.05
C PRO A 228 26.61 12.38 8.83
N ALA A 229 26.20 13.53 8.29
CA ALA A 229 26.75 14.13 7.08
C ALA A 229 26.89 15.65 7.22
N PHE A 230 28.02 16.21 6.82
CA PHE A 230 28.22 17.64 6.72
C PHE A 230 27.46 18.20 5.50
N PRO A 231 26.84 19.39 5.58
CA PRO A 231 26.91 20.38 6.67
C PRO A 231 25.80 20.25 7.75
N PHE A 232 25.12 19.12 7.85
CA PHE A 232 24.03 18.93 8.80
C PHE A 232 24.54 18.75 10.23
N ASP A 233 23.69 19.04 11.24
CA ASP A 233 24.03 18.95 12.68
C ASP A 233 24.47 17.55 13.09
N GLY A 234 23.82 16.49 12.53
CA GLY A 234 24.20 15.09 12.73
C GLY A 234 25.65 14.78 12.34
N GLY A 235 26.20 15.45 11.36
CA GLY A 235 27.61 15.34 10.98
C GLY A 235 28.55 15.79 12.08
N TYR A 236 28.24 16.89 12.74
CA TYR A 236 29.06 17.41 13.87
C TYR A 236 28.90 16.55 15.12
N VAL A 237 27.70 16.06 15.38
CA VAL A 237 27.45 15.09 16.49
C VAL A 237 28.23 13.81 16.23
N PHE A 238 28.20 13.29 15.03
CA PHE A 238 28.95 12.10 14.64
C PHE A 238 30.46 12.30 14.76
N LEU A 239 30.97 13.43 14.31
CA LEU A 239 32.40 13.79 14.48
C LEU A 239 32.81 13.74 15.96
N GLY A 240 32.03 14.39 16.84
CA GLY A 240 32.30 14.35 18.28
C GLY A 240 32.23 12.96 18.90
N TRP A 241 31.34 12.10 18.39
CA TRP A 241 31.25 10.71 18.80
C TRP A 241 32.49 9.91 18.35
N VAL A 242 32.91 10.06 17.10
CA VAL A 242 34.14 9.41 16.57
C VAL A 242 35.37 9.83 17.36
N ASP A 243 35.54 11.12 17.65
CA ASP A 243 36.65 11.63 18.46
C ASP A 243 36.71 10.96 19.85
N ARG A 244 35.56 10.86 20.54
CA ARG A 244 35.48 10.16 21.83
C ARG A 244 35.81 8.66 21.75
N VAL A 245 35.39 7.99 20.67
CA VAL A 245 35.70 6.57 20.45
C VAL A 245 37.22 6.40 20.27
N LEU A 246 37.84 7.22 19.45
CA LEU A 246 39.28 7.20 19.22
C LEU A 246 40.08 7.47 20.52
N GLU A 247 39.62 8.40 21.35
CA GLU A 247 40.21 8.67 22.67
C GLU A 247 40.16 7.41 23.54
N LYS A 248 39.00 6.73 23.66
CA LYS A 248 38.86 5.48 24.40
C LYS A 248 39.68 4.35 23.83
N MET A 249 39.96 4.33 22.56
CA MET A 249 40.86 3.38 21.91
C MET A 249 42.36 3.65 22.13
N GLY A 250 42.69 4.70 22.91
CA GLY A 250 44.05 4.99 23.32
C GLY A 250 44.77 6.02 22.44
N GLN A 251 44.11 6.72 21.55
CA GLN A 251 44.68 7.81 20.76
C GLN A 251 44.77 9.07 21.66
N LYS A 252 45.90 9.26 22.30
CA LYS A 252 46.09 10.36 23.28
C LYS A 252 46.52 11.68 22.65
N ASP A 253 47.12 11.64 21.46
CA ASP A 253 47.50 12.83 20.70
C ASP A 253 46.25 13.48 20.13
N GLU A 254 45.93 14.68 20.63
CA GLU A 254 44.71 15.43 20.30
C GLU A 254 44.67 15.83 18.82
N GLU A 255 45.80 16.31 18.29
CA GLU A 255 45.86 16.76 16.88
C GLU A 255 45.73 15.61 15.90
N ALA A 256 46.43 14.51 16.16
CA ALA A 256 46.34 13.29 15.35
C ALA A 256 44.95 12.65 15.45
N ARG A 257 44.31 12.68 16.63
CA ARG A 257 42.95 12.19 16.87
C ARG A 257 41.91 13.00 16.11
N ALA A 258 41.98 14.34 16.22
CA ALA A 258 41.06 15.24 15.53
C ALA A 258 41.17 15.09 14.00
N LYS A 259 42.40 14.95 13.47
CA LYS A 259 42.61 14.73 12.04
C LYS A 259 41.94 13.42 11.59
N LYS A 260 42.15 12.34 12.32
CA LYS A 260 41.58 11.02 12.02
C LYS A 260 40.06 10.99 12.18
N ALA A 261 39.52 11.67 13.18
CA ALA A 261 38.08 11.82 13.37
C ALA A 261 37.42 12.58 12.20
N ASN A 262 38.04 13.68 11.75
CA ASN A 262 37.58 14.42 10.58
C ASN A 262 37.63 13.60 9.29
N GLU A 263 38.67 12.80 9.10
CA GLU A 263 38.79 11.90 7.92
C GLU A 263 37.66 10.85 7.92
N ILE A 264 37.41 10.18 9.05
CA ILE A 264 36.33 9.20 9.20
C ILE A 264 34.98 9.86 8.98
N ALA A 265 34.73 10.99 9.65
CA ALA A 265 33.45 11.68 9.55
C ALA A 265 33.22 12.25 8.15
N GLY A 266 34.26 12.72 7.47
CA GLY A 266 34.19 13.17 6.08
C GLY A 266 33.84 12.04 5.09
N ASN A 267 34.47 10.87 5.24
CA ASN A 267 34.19 9.71 4.40
C ASN A 267 32.74 9.20 4.59
N VAL A 268 32.27 9.11 5.87
CA VAL A 268 30.90 8.74 6.18
C VAL A 268 29.91 9.77 5.65
N SER A 269 30.22 11.06 5.79
CA SER A 269 29.41 12.16 5.24
C SER A 269 29.23 12.04 3.73
N THR A 270 30.32 11.79 3.01
CA THR A 270 30.27 11.63 1.55
C THR A 270 29.41 10.43 1.14
N LEU A 271 29.57 9.29 1.83
CA LEU A 271 28.76 8.11 1.59
C LEU A 271 27.26 8.38 1.86
N MET A 272 26.94 9.02 2.99
CA MET A 272 25.55 9.32 3.37
C MET A 272 24.90 10.30 2.40
N LEU A 273 25.61 11.34 1.96
CA LEU A 273 25.10 12.27 0.95
C LEU A 273 24.86 11.56 -0.39
N PHE A 274 25.79 10.68 -0.80
CA PHE A 274 25.60 9.89 -2.02
C PHE A 274 24.35 9.00 -1.93
N LEU A 275 24.16 8.27 -0.83
CA LEU A 275 22.98 7.43 -0.61
C LEU A 275 21.68 8.27 -0.57
N TYR A 276 21.73 9.43 0.07
CA TYR A 276 20.58 10.34 0.15
C TYR A 276 20.17 10.83 -1.24
N VAL A 277 21.12 11.27 -2.06
CA VAL A 277 20.86 11.67 -3.45
C VAL A 277 20.35 10.49 -4.29
N LEU A 278 20.93 9.30 -4.11
CA LEU A 278 20.49 8.11 -4.83
C LEU A 278 19.03 7.74 -4.50
N ILE A 279 18.63 7.82 -3.23
CA ILE A 279 17.24 7.57 -2.82
C ILE A 279 16.29 8.56 -3.48
N ILE A 280 16.66 9.86 -3.52
CA ILE A 280 15.84 10.89 -4.19
C ILE A 280 15.69 10.58 -5.68
N ILE A 281 16.78 10.21 -6.36
CA ILE A 281 16.76 9.89 -7.79
C ILE A 281 15.84 8.68 -8.05
N VAL A 282 15.96 7.63 -7.26
CA VAL A 282 15.13 6.42 -7.41
C VAL A 282 13.65 6.70 -7.07
N ALA A 283 13.36 7.64 -6.18
CA ALA A 283 11.99 8.02 -5.85
C ALA A 283 11.31 8.90 -6.92
N ILE A 284 12.10 9.55 -7.79
CA ILE A 284 11.59 10.43 -8.87
C ILE A 284 11.46 9.68 -10.22
N LEU A 285 12.28 8.64 -10.43
CA LEU A 285 12.23 7.78 -11.63
C LEU A 285 11.16 6.70 -11.53
#